data_3d0174ba880087811dfcbe369b7bc838
#
_entry.id   3d0174ba880087811dfcbe369b7bc838
#
_cell.length_a   1.000
_cell.length_b   1.000
_cell.length_c   1.000
_cell.angle_alpha   90.00
_cell.angle_beta   90.00
_cell.angle_gamma   90.00
#
_symmetry.space_group_name_H-M   'P 1'
#
loop_
_entity.id
_entity.type
_entity.pdbx_description
1 polymer ?
#
loop_
_entity_poly.entity_id
_entity_poly.type
_entity_poly.pdbx_seq_one_letter_code
_entity_poly.pdbx_strand_id
1 'polypeptide(L)'
;IRNKKPVVVSMGVYAASGGYYMSCGANWIVAQPNTLTGSIGIFGVFPDLSGLVTEKLGVKFDEVKTNANSAFGNIAARPFNAAEMAMLQGYVNRGYATFLNRVSQGRKMSVENIDKIAQGRVWLGTDALKIKLIDQLGGIKEAVEKAAQLAKVKNYAVQEYPTTEKWQDQIFNNIVPRGTLDDQLRLALGAAYEPFMLIRNINQREAIQA
;
A
#
# COMPACT_ATOMS: atom_id res chain seq x y z
N ILE A 1 -13.32 -11.09 -6.23
CA ILE A 1 -12.53 -12.32 -6.49
C ILE A 1 -13.00 -13.43 -5.55
N ARG A 2 -13.06 -13.20 -4.22
CA ARG A 2 -13.38 -14.22 -3.20
C ARG A 2 -14.72 -14.95 -3.40
N ASN A 3 -15.65 -14.37 -4.14
CA ASN A 3 -16.94 -15.02 -4.47
C ASN A 3 -16.83 -16.03 -5.63
N LYS A 4 -15.71 -15.98 -6.39
CA LYS A 4 -15.45 -16.88 -7.52
C LYS A 4 -14.36 -17.89 -7.21
N LYS A 5 -13.36 -17.52 -6.42
CA LYS A 5 -12.21 -18.36 -6.04
C LYS A 5 -11.85 -18.07 -4.57
N PRO A 6 -11.45 -19.09 -3.79
CA PRO A 6 -10.98 -18.85 -2.44
C PRO A 6 -9.73 -17.99 -2.45
N VAL A 7 -9.69 -17.04 -1.54
CA VAL A 7 -8.54 -16.16 -1.31
C VAL A 7 -8.01 -16.45 0.08
N VAL A 8 -6.79 -16.89 0.18
CA VAL A 8 -6.06 -17.09 1.44
C VAL A 8 -4.92 -16.10 1.51
N VAL A 9 -4.77 -15.43 2.64
CA VAL A 9 -3.66 -14.52 2.90
C VAL A 9 -2.64 -15.21 3.81
N SER A 10 -1.38 -15.16 3.43
CA SER A 10 -0.25 -15.48 4.31
C SER A 10 0.44 -14.18 4.69
N MET A 11 0.39 -13.82 5.97
CA MET A 11 1.06 -12.64 6.48
C MET A 11 2.53 -12.98 6.78
N GLY A 12 3.45 -12.12 6.33
CA GLY A 12 4.86 -12.21 6.67
C GLY A 12 5.17 -11.65 8.07
N VAL A 13 6.33 -11.04 8.23
CA VAL A 13 6.75 -10.45 9.50
C VAL A 13 5.83 -9.31 9.92
N TYR A 14 5.33 -8.54 8.94
CA TYR A 14 4.53 -7.36 9.15
C TYR A 14 3.36 -7.27 8.17
N ALA A 15 2.13 -7.21 8.67
CA ALA A 15 0.91 -7.01 7.88
C ALA A 15 -0.14 -6.24 8.70
N ALA A 16 0.13 -4.96 8.94
CA ALA A 16 -0.70 -4.08 9.77
C ALA A 16 -1.25 -2.90 8.96
N SER A 17 -2.21 -2.16 9.51
CA SER A 17 -2.82 -0.98 8.89
C SER A 17 -3.35 -1.29 7.48
N GLY A 18 -2.82 -0.67 6.43
CA GLY A 18 -3.17 -0.97 5.04
C GLY A 18 -3.00 -2.43 4.65
N GLY A 19 -1.95 -3.12 5.17
CA GLY A 19 -1.75 -4.55 4.98
C GLY A 19 -2.88 -5.39 5.57
N TYR A 20 -3.34 -5.03 6.78
CA TYR A 20 -4.51 -5.68 7.38
C TYR A 20 -5.81 -5.31 6.67
N TYR A 21 -5.95 -4.05 6.24
CA TYR A 21 -7.11 -3.59 5.45
C TYR A 21 -7.32 -4.43 4.18
N MET A 22 -6.25 -4.71 3.45
CA MET A 22 -6.31 -5.57 2.25
C MET A 22 -6.63 -7.03 2.60
N SER A 23 -6.13 -7.51 3.74
CA SER A 23 -6.20 -8.91 4.16
C SER A 23 -7.52 -9.28 4.81
N CYS A 24 -8.17 -8.36 5.54
CA CYS A 24 -9.31 -8.65 6.41
C CYS A 24 -10.51 -9.27 5.68
N GLY A 25 -10.64 -9.04 4.37
CA GLY A 25 -11.69 -9.59 3.52
C GLY A 25 -11.41 -10.98 2.94
N ALA A 26 -10.26 -11.61 3.22
CA ALA A 26 -9.93 -12.94 2.72
C ALA A 26 -10.85 -14.03 3.29
N ASN A 27 -10.89 -15.19 2.62
CA ASN A 27 -11.61 -16.35 3.12
C ASN A 27 -10.89 -17.02 4.31
N TRP A 28 -9.55 -16.87 4.36
CA TRP A 28 -8.71 -17.37 5.45
C TRP A 28 -7.43 -16.53 5.56
N ILE A 29 -7.00 -16.28 6.78
CA ILE A 29 -5.79 -15.51 7.07
C ILE A 29 -4.87 -16.35 7.93
N VAL A 30 -3.65 -16.55 7.47
CA VAL A 30 -2.56 -17.25 8.16
C VAL A 30 -1.49 -16.24 8.52
N ALA A 31 -0.99 -16.28 9.75
CA ALA A 31 0.12 -15.44 10.21
C ALA A 31 1.08 -16.24 11.10
N GLN A 32 2.33 -15.85 11.16
CA GLN A 32 3.28 -16.43 12.09
C GLN A 32 3.01 -15.94 13.52
N PRO A 33 3.43 -16.67 14.57
CA PRO A 33 3.21 -16.25 15.96
C PRO A 33 3.68 -14.84 16.30
N ASN A 34 4.79 -14.41 15.69
CA ASN A 34 5.44 -13.11 15.87
C ASN A 34 5.11 -12.09 14.81
N THR A 35 4.19 -12.38 13.88
CA THR A 35 3.71 -11.40 12.89
C THR A 35 3.09 -10.21 13.61
N LEU A 36 3.51 -9.00 13.25
CA LEU A 36 2.86 -7.77 13.66
C LEU A 36 1.69 -7.44 12.73
N THR A 37 0.47 -7.39 13.29
CA THR A 37 -0.76 -7.18 12.51
C THR A 37 -1.74 -6.25 13.25
N GLY A 38 -2.95 -6.12 12.73
CA GLY A 38 -3.94 -5.18 13.28
C GLY A 38 -3.64 -3.75 12.85
N SER A 39 -3.33 -2.87 13.81
CA SER A 39 -3.20 -1.41 13.58
C SER A 39 -4.40 -0.86 12.79
N ILE A 40 -5.61 -1.28 13.22
CA ILE A 40 -6.88 -0.83 12.63
C ILE A 40 -7.13 0.59 13.12
N GLY A 41 -6.65 1.57 12.35
CA GLY A 41 -6.71 2.96 12.71
C GLY A 41 -6.25 3.86 11.56
N ILE A 42 -6.54 5.13 11.67
CA ILE A 42 -6.08 6.18 10.75
C ILE A 42 -5.60 7.36 11.57
N PHE A 43 -4.44 7.87 11.23
CA PHE A 43 -3.91 9.10 11.79
C PHE A 43 -3.14 9.87 10.72
N GLY A 44 -2.93 11.14 10.96
CA GLY A 44 -2.06 12.00 10.15
C GLY A 44 -1.22 12.90 11.05
N VAL A 45 -0.01 13.20 10.64
CA VAL A 45 0.88 14.17 11.28
C VAL A 45 1.12 15.31 10.31
N PHE A 46 0.77 16.51 10.72
CA PHE A 46 0.91 17.72 9.92
C PHE A 46 1.77 18.73 10.70
N PRO A 47 3.07 18.84 10.40
CA PRO A 47 3.93 19.80 11.07
C PRO A 47 3.53 21.22 10.68
N ASP A 48 3.53 22.14 11.65
CA ASP A 48 3.44 23.58 11.40
C ASP A 48 4.86 24.15 11.37
N LEU A 49 5.30 24.61 10.21
CA LEU A 49 6.61 25.22 9.99
C LEU A 49 6.55 26.73 9.89
N SER A 50 5.36 27.34 10.01
CA SER A 50 5.17 28.75 9.75
C SER A 50 5.99 29.65 10.67
N GLY A 51 6.07 29.34 11.97
CA GLY A 51 6.89 30.10 12.91
C GLY A 51 8.39 30.07 12.56
N LEU A 52 8.91 28.92 12.13
CA LEU A 52 10.31 28.84 11.68
C LEU A 52 10.54 29.70 10.43
N VAL A 53 9.68 29.55 9.44
CA VAL A 53 9.88 30.15 8.12
C VAL A 53 9.60 31.66 8.15
N THR A 54 8.50 32.09 8.79
CA THR A 54 8.09 33.51 8.78
C THR A 54 8.77 34.35 9.86
N GLU A 55 8.93 33.82 11.09
CA GLU A 55 9.46 34.59 12.21
C GLU A 55 10.98 34.47 12.34
N LYS A 56 11.55 33.24 12.13
CA LYS A 56 12.99 33.03 12.31
C LYS A 56 13.78 33.32 11.06
N LEU A 57 13.29 32.88 9.88
CA LEU A 57 13.97 33.10 8.60
C LEU A 57 13.51 34.39 7.90
N GLY A 58 12.47 35.07 8.38
CA GLY A 58 11.97 36.33 7.85
C GLY A 58 11.32 36.21 6.45
N VAL A 59 10.99 34.98 5.99
CA VAL A 59 10.35 34.76 4.70
C VAL A 59 8.90 35.23 4.78
N LYS A 60 8.47 36.04 3.81
CA LYS A 60 7.08 36.48 3.69
C LYS A 60 6.42 35.76 2.53
N PHE A 61 5.16 35.40 2.72
CA PHE A 61 4.33 34.76 1.69
C PHE A 61 3.25 35.75 1.24
N ASP A 62 3.06 35.81 -0.06
CA ASP A 62 1.88 36.42 -0.67
C ASP A 62 1.01 35.32 -1.27
N GLU A 63 -0.31 35.45 -1.19
CA GLU A 63 -1.22 34.39 -1.53
C GLU A 63 -2.41 34.90 -2.35
N VAL A 64 -2.49 34.46 -3.59
CA VAL A 64 -3.66 34.69 -4.44
C VAL A 64 -4.54 33.43 -4.42
N LYS A 65 -5.79 33.60 -4.02
CA LYS A 65 -6.75 32.53 -3.86
C LYS A 65 -7.86 32.57 -4.90
N THR A 66 -8.12 31.44 -5.55
CA THR A 66 -9.28 31.27 -6.43
C THR A 66 -10.54 30.87 -5.66
N ASN A 67 -10.39 30.29 -4.46
CA ASN A 67 -11.46 29.93 -3.53
C ASN A 67 -10.92 29.87 -2.09
N ALA A 68 -11.81 29.71 -1.11
CA ALA A 68 -11.47 29.73 0.31
C ALA A 68 -10.44 28.67 0.72
N ASN A 69 -10.39 27.52 0.03
CA ASN A 69 -9.54 26.39 0.39
C ASN A 69 -8.38 26.15 -0.61
N SER A 70 -8.14 27.07 -1.56
CA SER A 70 -7.09 26.88 -2.58
C SER A 70 -5.66 26.86 -2.02
N ALA A 71 -5.46 27.40 -0.81
CA ALA A 71 -4.20 27.39 -0.09
C ALA A 71 -4.13 26.31 1.02
N PHE A 72 -5.00 25.32 0.96
CA PHE A 72 -4.97 24.19 1.89
C PHE A 72 -3.61 23.47 1.84
N GLY A 73 -3.01 23.25 3.02
CA GLY A 73 -1.74 22.53 3.13
C GLY A 73 -0.47 23.38 2.99
N ASN A 74 -0.55 24.71 2.89
CA ASN A 74 0.63 25.59 2.90
C ASN A 74 1.18 25.78 4.33
N ILE A 75 1.71 24.69 4.90
CA ILE A 75 2.22 24.62 6.28
C ILE A 75 3.45 25.49 6.56
N ALA A 76 4.11 25.99 5.52
CA ALA A 76 5.25 26.90 5.64
C ALA A 76 4.80 28.35 5.86
N ALA A 77 3.63 28.72 5.35
CA ALA A 77 3.13 30.09 5.43
C ALA A 77 2.31 30.38 6.69
N ARG A 78 1.50 29.41 7.11
CA ARG A 78 0.60 29.55 8.26
C ARG A 78 0.12 28.20 8.79
N PRO A 79 -0.32 28.12 10.05
CA PRO A 79 -1.00 26.93 10.58
C PRO A 79 -2.33 26.70 9.85
N PHE A 80 -2.85 25.49 9.97
CA PHE A 80 -4.22 25.18 9.55
C PHE A 80 -5.24 26.00 10.35
N ASN A 81 -6.23 26.54 9.68
CA ASN A 81 -7.36 27.17 10.33
C ASN A 81 -8.37 26.12 10.84
N ALA A 82 -9.36 26.55 11.63
CA ALA A 82 -10.33 25.67 12.24
C ALA A 82 -11.15 24.87 11.19
N ALA A 83 -11.49 25.47 10.04
CA ALA A 83 -12.24 24.82 8.98
C ALA A 83 -11.37 23.72 8.29
N GLU A 84 -10.11 24.02 8.02
CA GLU A 84 -9.15 23.07 7.45
C GLU A 84 -8.90 21.87 8.41
N MET A 85 -8.74 22.15 9.71
CA MET A 85 -8.62 21.10 10.73
C MET A 85 -9.88 20.24 10.81
N ALA A 86 -11.07 20.83 10.74
CA ALA A 86 -12.34 20.08 10.72
C ALA A 86 -12.46 19.19 9.46
N MET A 87 -11.98 19.65 8.32
CA MET A 87 -11.93 18.84 7.09
C MET A 87 -10.99 17.62 7.24
N LEU A 88 -9.80 17.83 7.79
CA LEU A 88 -8.82 16.76 8.06
C LEU A 88 -9.40 15.75 9.04
N GLN A 89 -9.97 16.21 10.15
CA GLN A 89 -10.60 15.33 11.14
C GLN A 89 -11.78 14.55 10.52
N GLY A 90 -12.58 15.21 9.70
CA GLY A 90 -13.67 14.57 8.96
C GLY A 90 -13.16 13.47 8.01
N TYR A 91 -12.02 13.69 7.34
CA TYR A 91 -11.38 12.66 6.50
C TYR A 91 -10.93 11.44 7.34
N VAL A 92 -10.24 11.69 8.45
CA VAL A 92 -9.78 10.64 9.38
C VAL A 92 -10.97 9.83 9.91
N ASN A 93 -12.02 10.51 10.37
CA ASN A 93 -13.21 9.84 10.92
C ASN A 93 -13.91 8.95 9.89
N ARG A 94 -14.09 9.44 8.66
CA ARG A 94 -14.69 8.66 7.56
C ARG A 94 -13.82 7.46 7.18
N GLY A 95 -12.51 7.66 7.11
CA GLY A 95 -11.57 6.60 6.83
C GLY A 95 -11.59 5.52 7.89
N TYR A 96 -11.59 5.91 9.17
CA TYR A 96 -11.67 4.97 10.29
C TYR A 96 -12.98 4.18 10.28
N ALA A 97 -14.12 4.85 10.13
CA ALA A 97 -15.41 4.18 10.01
C ALA A 97 -15.44 3.18 8.84
N THR A 98 -14.85 3.54 7.70
CA THR A 98 -14.72 2.65 6.55
C THR A 98 -13.86 1.43 6.87
N PHE A 99 -12.73 1.62 7.58
CA PHE A 99 -11.87 0.51 7.99
C PHE A 99 -12.61 -0.44 8.94
N LEU A 100 -13.24 0.07 9.99
CA LEU A 100 -14.04 -0.73 10.93
C LEU A 100 -15.09 -1.56 10.19
N ASN A 101 -15.84 -0.95 9.28
CA ASN A 101 -16.88 -1.64 8.49
C ASN A 101 -16.29 -2.76 7.61
N ARG A 102 -15.12 -2.53 6.97
CA ARG A 102 -14.46 -3.56 6.15
C ARG A 102 -14.00 -4.74 6.98
N VAL A 103 -13.41 -4.48 8.15
CA VAL A 103 -13.00 -5.53 9.08
C VAL A 103 -14.23 -6.28 9.63
N SER A 104 -15.26 -5.57 10.04
CA SER A 104 -16.52 -6.14 10.51
C SER A 104 -17.10 -7.14 9.50
N GLN A 105 -17.22 -6.73 8.24
CA GLN A 105 -17.71 -7.58 7.14
C GLN A 105 -16.77 -8.77 6.86
N GLY A 106 -15.47 -8.54 6.87
CA GLY A 106 -14.47 -9.56 6.59
C GLY A 106 -14.37 -10.61 7.69
N ARG A 107 -14.36 -10.16 8.94
CA ARG A 107 -14.20 -11.03 10.13
C ARG A 107 -15.53 -11.48 10.74
N LYS A 108 -16.67 -11.03 10.19
CA LYS A 108 -18.04 -11.35 10.68
C LYS A 108 -18.21 -11.01 12.17
N MET A 109 -17.70 -9.87 12.59
CA MET A 109 -17.80 -9.32 13.94
C MET A 109 -18.54 -8.00 13.90
N SER A 110 -19.23 -7.60 14.97
CA SER A 110 -19.86 -6.27 15.01
C SER A 110 -18.83 -5.15 14.99
N VAL A 111 -19.22 -3.98 14.49
CA VAL A 111 -18.34 -2.79 14.44
C VAL A 111 -17.87 -2.42 15.83
N GLU A 112 -18.73 -2.50 16.84
CA GLU A 112 -18.44 -2.19 18.24
C GLU A 112 -17.38 -3.15 18.81
N ASN A 113 -17.43 -4.43 18.45
CA ASN A 113 -16.43 -5.40 18.89
C ASN A 113 -15.09 -5.21 18.20
N ILE A 114 -15.11 -4.81 16.92
CA ILE A 114 -13.88 -4.44 16.21
C ILE A 114 -13.29 -3.17 16.83
N ASP A 115 -14.09 -2.15 17.12
CA ASP A 115 -13.60 -0.89 17.69
C ASP A 115 -12.86 -1.10 19.02
N LYS A 116 -13.36 -2.01 19.87
CA LYS A 116 -12.69 -2.36 21.16
C LYS A 116 -11.25 -2.88 20.98
N ILE A 117 -10.93 -3.52 19.87
CA ILE A 117 -9.62 -4.09 19.55
C ILE A 117 -8.86 -3.30 18.49
N ALA A 118 -9.46 -2.25 17.96
CA ALA A 118 -8.93 -1.34 16.94
C ALA A 118 -8.20 -0.14 17.55
N GLN A 119 -8.50 1.07 17.12
CA GLN A 119 -7.92 2.33 17.60
C GLN A 119 -6.40 2.38 17.42
N GLY A 120 -5.91 1.79 16.33
CA GLY A 120 -4.48 1.75 16.01
C GLY A 120 -3.65 0.72 16.78
N ARG A 121 -4.26 -0.11 17.64
CA ARG A 121 -3.52 -1.14 18.39
C ARG A 121 -2.91 -2.17 17.45
N VAL A 122 -1.65 -2.51 17.74
CA VAL A 122 -0.89 -3.55 17.05
C VAL A 122 -0.94 -4.84 17.88
N TRP A 123 -1.08 -5.97 17.20
CA TRP A 123 -1.21 -7.27 17.81
C TRP A 123 -0.15 -8.22 17.27
N LEU A 124 0.39 -9.10 18.10
CA LEU A 124 1.15 -10.27 17.65
C LEU A 124 0.20 -11.31 17.04
N GLY A 125 0.70 -12.12 16.11
CA GLY A 125 -0.09 -13.18 15.48
C GLY A 125 -0.78 -14.10 16.50
N THR A 126 -0.10 -14.45 17.60
CA THR A 126 -0.67 -15.25 18.69
C THR A 126 -1.88 -14.59 19.34
N ASP A 127 -1.86 -13.29 19.53
CA ASP A 127 -2.97 -12.55 20.13
C ASP A 127 -4.04 -12.22 19.10
N ALA A 128 -3.64 -11.93 17.87
CA ALA A 128 -4.55 -11.73 16.73
C ALA A 128 -5.44 -12.96 16.48
N LEU A 129 -4.92 -14.17 16.72
CA LEU A 129 -5.72 -15.41 16.66
C LEU A 129 -6.77 -15.44 17.76
N LYS A 130 -6.41 -15.12 19.02
CA LYS A 130 -7.34 -15.13 20.17
C LYS A 130 -8.51 -14.16 19.95
N ILE A 131 -8.23 -12.99 19.38
CA ILE A 131 -9.21 -11.95 19.09
C ILE A 131 -9.85 -12.06 17.72
N LYS A 132 -9.59 -13.15 16.98
CA LYS A 132 -10.19 -13.49 15.69
C LYS A 132 -9.86 -12.53 14.53
N LEU A 133 -8.76 -11.81 14.64
CA LEU A 133 -8.24 -11.02 13.51
C LEU A 133 -7.57 -11.88 12.43
N ILE A 134 -7.07 -13.07 12.81
CA ILE A 134 -6.57 -14.09 11.89
C ILE A 134 -7.27 -15.44 12.19
N ASP A 135 -7.07 -16.42 11.31
CA ASP A 135 -7.75 -17.71 11.40
C ASP A 135 -6.81 -18.85 11.83
N GLN A 136 -5.51 -18.71 11.56
CA GLN A 136 -4.55 -19.79 11.82
C GLN A 136 -3.14 -19.24 12.01
N LEU A 137 -2.36 -19.87 12.87
CA LEU A 137 -0.91 -19.67 12.94
C LEU A 137 -0.22 -20.57 11.91
N GLY A 138 0.79 -20.01 11.21
CA GLY A 138 1.57 -20.72 10.19
C GLY A 138 2.20 -19.76 9.19
N GLY A 139 2.74 -20.31 8.11
CA GLY A 139 3.39 -19.58 7.03
C GLY A 139 2.72 -19.83 5.67
N ILE A 140 3.52 -19.63 4.63
CA ILE A 140 3.06 -19.77 3.24
C ILE A 140 2.62 -21.20 2.91
N LYS A 141 3.26 -22.20 3.50
CA LYS A 141 2.91 -23.63 3.27
C LYS A 141 1.49 -23.91 3.74
N GLU A 142 1.16 -23.55 4.97
CA GLU A 142 -0.16 -23.71 5.57
C GLU A 142 -1.22 -22.92 4.79
N ALA A 143 -0.86 -21.74 4.28
CA ALA A 143 -1.75 -20.93 3.46
C ALA A 143 -2.06 -21.60 2.11
N VAL A 144 -1.07 -22.18 1.42
CA VAL A 144 -1.25 -22.91 0.16
C VAL A 144 -2.10 -24.17 0.38
N GLU A 145 -1.81 -24.95 1.42
CA GLU A 145 -2.59 -26.12 1.80
C GLU A 145 -4.06 -25.75 2.08
N LYS A 146 -4.27 -24.63 2.80
CA LYS A 146 -5.62 -24.13 3.09
C LYS A 146 -6.34 -23.67 1.83
N ALA A 147 -5.65 -23.02 0.90
CA ALA A 147 -6.22 -22.60 -0.37
C ALA A 147 -6.67 -23.81 -1.20
N ALA A 148 -5.85 -24.85 -1.29
CA ALA A 148 -6.18 -26.10 -1.96
C ALA A 148 -7.41 -26.78 -1.31
N GLN A 149 -7.47 -26.82 0.03
CA GLN A 149 -8.59 -27.36 0.78
C GLN A 149 -9.89 -26.61 0.47
N LEU A 150 -9.86 -25.25 0.52
CA LEU A 150 -11.01 -24.41 0.23
C LEU A 150 -11.47 -24.53 -1.23
N ALA A 151 -10.53 -24.70 -2.16
CA ALA A 151 -10.80 -24.95 -3.57
C ALA A 151 -11.26 -26.39 -3.87
N LYS A 152 -11.16 -27.30 -2.89
CA LYS A 152 -11.47 -28.74 -3.03
C LYS A 152 -10.63 -29.42 -4.11
N VAL A 153 -9.37 -29.01 -4.28
CA VAL A 153 -8.43 -29.63 -5.21
C VAL A 153 -7.40 -30.48 -4.47
N LYS A 154 -7.09 -31.66 -5.00
CA LYS A 154 -6.09 -32.56 -4.43
C LYS A 154 -4.72 -32.42 -5.10
N ASN A 155 -4.72 -32.25 -6.42
CA ASN A 155 -3.51 -32.08 -7.21
C ASN A 155 -3.50 -30.65 -7.76
N TYR A 156 -2.44 -29.90 -7.48
CA TYR A 156 -2.28 -28.52 -7.91
C TYR A 156 -0.82 -28.19 -8.20
N ALA A 157 -0.61 -27.21 -9.06
CA ALA A 157 0.68 -26.57 -9.26
C ALA A 157 0.62 -25.18 -8.64
N VAL A 158 1.73 -24.74 -8.07
CA VAL A 158 1.89 -23.37 -7.54
C VAL A 158 2.61 -22.54 -8.58
N GLN A 159 2.06 -21.39 -8.92
CA GLN A 159 2.68 -20.41 -9.80
C GLN A 159 2.78 -19.08 -9.08
N GLU A 160 3.97 -18.47 -9.08
CA GLU A 160 4.22 -17.17 -8.45
C GLU A 160 3.93 -16.01 -9.41
N TYR A 161 3.32 -14.95 -8.87
CA TYR A 161 3.12 -13.68 -9.54
C TYR A 161 3.41 -12.52 -8.58
N PRO A 162 4.13 -11.47 -9.02
CA PRO A 162 4.89 -11.40 -10.28
C PRO A 162 5.99 -12.46 -10.31
N THR A 163 6.36 -12.93 -11.51
CA THR A 163 7.54 -13.80 -11.65
C THR A 163 8.74 -13.06 -11.09
N THR A 164 9.41 -13.65 -10.10
CA THR A 164 10.65 -13.09 -9.55
C THR A 164 11.67 -12.94 -10.67
N GLU A 165 12.18 -11.72 -10.86
CA GLU A 165 13.32 -11.49 -11.76
C GLU A 165 14.43 -12.47 -11.38
N LYS A 166 14.98 -13.17 -12.36
CA LYS A 166 16.09 -14.09 -12.11
C LYS A 166 17.21 -13.31 -11.40
N TRP A 167 17.90 -13.95 -10.46
CA TRP A 167 19.01 -13.32 -9.72
C TRP A 167 20.05 -12.65 -10.63
N GLN A 168 20.19 -13.15 -11.86
CA GLN A 168 21.02 -12.58 -12.92
C GLN A 168 20.52 -11.19 -13.34
N ASP A 169 19.18 -11.02 -13.49
CA ASP A 169 18.57 -9.73 -13.85
C ASP A 169 18.68 -8.73 -12.69
N GLN A 170 18.62 -9.20 -11.44
CA GLN A 170 18.87 -8.35 -10.25
C GLN A 170 20.32 -7.87 -10.15
N ILE A 171 21.29 -8.72 -10.50
CA ILE A 171 22.71 -8.31 -10.55
C ILE A 171 22.91 -7.30 -11.67
N PHE A 172 22.37 -7.55 -12.86
CA PHE A 172 22.44 -6.59 -13.98
C PHE A 172 21.74 -5.27 -13.64
N ASN A 173 20.57 -5.29 -13.04
CA ASN A 173 19.85 -4.09 -12.63
C ASN A 173 20.51 -3.32 -11.48
N ASN A 174 21.34 -3.96 -10.66
CA ASN A 174 22.11 -3.32 -9.58
C ASN A 174 23.48 -2.82 -10.01
N ILE A 175 24.09 -3.44 -11.05
CA ILE A 175 25.39 -3.03 -11.60
C ILE A 175 25.21 -1.91 -12.61
N VAL A 176 24.09 -1.90 -13.34
CA VAL A 176 23.73 -0.82 -14.27
C VAL A 176 22.72 0.09 -13.57
N PRO A 177 23.05 1.33 -13.19
CA PRO A 177 22.11 2.26 -12.58
C PRO A 177 20.87 2.42 -13.47
N ARG A 178 19.67 2.31 -12.88
CA ARG A 178 18.40 2.52 -13.59
C ARG A 178 18.44 3.90 -14.26
N GLY A 179 18.39 3.92 -15.57
CA GLY A 179 18.49 5.13 -16.38
C GLY A 179 19.66 5.16 -17.35
N THR A 180 20.67 4.30 -17.18
CA THR A 180 21.95 4.47 -17.87
C THR A 180 21.93 4.11 -19.34
N LEU A 181 21.18 3.13 -19.81
CA LEU A 181 21.18 2.75 -21.23
C LEU A 181 20.38 3.74 -22.07
N ASP A 182 19.27 4.18 -21.58
CA ASP A 182 18.43 5.19 -22.22
C ASP A 182 19.06 6.58 -22.13
N ASP A 183 19.61 6.93 -20.98
CA ASP A 183 20.36 8.18 -20.78
C ASP A 183 21.67 8.20 -21.55
N GLN A 184 22.40 7.09 -21.63
CA GLN A 184 23.59 6.95 -22.46
C GLN A 184 23.26 7.00 -23.96
N LEU A 185 22.15 6.38 -24.37
CA LEU A 185 21.66 6.49 -25.73
C LEU A 185 21.21 7.92 -26.08
N ARG A 186 20.56 8.63 -25.15
CA ARG A 186 20.20 10.06 -25.33
C ARG A 186 21.44 10.93 -25.44
N LEU A 187 22.44 10.71 -24.61
CA LEU A 187 23.72 11.42 -24.65
C LEU A 187 24.51 11.10 -25.92
N ALA A 188 24.57 9.84 -26.33
CA ALA A 188 25.32 9.40 -27.50
C ALA A 188 24.65 9.81 -28.83
N LEU A 189 23.34 9.75 -28.90
CA LEU A 189 22.58 10.00 -30.13
C LEU A 189 22.09 11.45 -30.25
N GLY A 190 22.04 12.21 -29.15
CA GLY A 190 21.57 13.59 -29.18
C GLY A 190 20.26 13.77 -29.93
N ALA A 191 20.24 14.61 -30.96
CA ALA A 191 19.05 14.85 -31.80
C ALA A 191 18.58 13.61 -32.59
N ALA A 192 19.41 12.60 -32.76
CA ALA A 192 19.05 11.35 -33.44
C ALA A 192 18.37 10.32 -32.51
N TYR A 193 18.26 10.59 -31.21
CA TYR A 193 17.65 9.67 -30.25
C TYR A 193 16.17 9.38 -30.56
N GLU A 194 15.37 10.40 -30.76
CA GLU A 194 13.93 10.24 -31.05
C GLU A 194 13.67 9.47 -32.37
N PRO A 195 14.34 9.79 -33.51
CA PRO A 195 14.24 8.98 -34.69
C PRO A 195 14.66 7.53 -34.51
N PHE A 196 15.74 7.28 -33.75
CA PHE A 196 16.21 5.94 -33.44
C PHE A 196 15.17 5.13 -32.65
N MET A 197 14.57 5.72 -31.60
CA MET A 197 13.53 5.08 -30.81
C MET A 197 12.26 4.80 -31.62
N LEU A 198 11.93 5.67 -32.59
CA LEU A 198 10.80 5.45 -33.48
C LEU A 198 11.02 4.21 -34.37
N ILE A 199 12.19 4.06 -35.00
CA ILE A 199 12.55 2.90 -35.81
C ILE A 199 12.55 1.61 -35.00
N ARG A 200 13.11 1.64 -33.76
CA ARG A 200 13.11 0.50 -32.86
C ARG A 200 11.69 0.03 -32.49
N ASN A 201 10.78 0.96 -32.26
CA ASN A 201 9.39 0.65 -31.89
C ASN A 201 8.57 0.13 -33.10
N ILE A 202 8.88 0.55 -34.34
CA ILE A 202 8.28 0.01 -35.56
C ILE A 202 8.67 -1.45 -35.71
N ASN A 203 9.96 -1.79 -35.61
CA ASN A 203 10.44 -3.17 -35.73
C ASN A 203 9.89 -4.11 -34.65
N GLN A 204 9.59 -3.60 -33.45
CA GLN A 204 8.95 -4.40 -32.39
C GLN A 204 7.45 -4.64 -32.65
N ARG A 205 6.76 -3.76 -33.37
CA ARG A 205 5.34 -3.95 -33.73
C ARG A 205 5.16 -4.95 -34.87
N GLU A 206 6.09 -5.01 -35.83
CA GLU A 206 6.07 -6.02 -36.89
C GLU A 206 6.36 -7.44 -36.40
N ALA A 207 7.19 -7.59 -35.33
CA ALA A 207 7.49 -8.88 -34.70
C ALA A 207 6.33 -9.47 -33.88
N ILE A 208 5.26 -8.71 -33.60
CA ILE A 208 4.08 -9.16 -32.85
C ILE A 208 2.94 -9.59 -33.81
N GLN A 209 3.07 -9.33 -35.11
CA GLN A 209 2.05 -9.67 -36.12
C GLN A 209 2.45 -10.84 -37.05
N ALA A 210 3.59 -11.46 -36.83
CA ALA A 210 4.05 -12.68 -37.51
C ALA A 210 4.04 -13.87 -36.51
#